data_8ebbcb7d4f0aab88772d2e02dff3150c
#
_entry.id   8ebbcb7d4f0aab88772d2e02dff3150c
#
_cell.length_a   1.000
_cell.length_b   1.000
_cell.length_c   1.000
_cell.angle_alpha   90.00
_cell.angle_beta   90.00
_cell.angle_gamma   90.00
#
_symmetry.space_group_name_H-M   'P 1'
#
loop_
_entity.id
_entity.type
_entity.pdbx_description
1 polymer ?
#
loop_
_entity_poly.entity_id
_entity_poly.type
_entity_poly.pdbx_seq_one_letter_code
_entity_poly.pdbx_strand_id
1 'polypeptide(L)'
;MVVIPLQNIMDDIERLKSEAGIAACDFIRDGMKLGLGTGSTVRYTVIEIGRRISEEGLSVVGVPTSEATRELAEKVGIPLISLAESGGLDLVIDGADEFDNNFSLIKGGGGALTREKIVAQSSKSMVVVADSRKQVDILGEFDLPVEILPFEW
;
A
#
# COMPACT_ATOMS: atom_id res chain seq x y z
N MET A 1 17.75 -33.49 -10.09
CA MET A 1 16.93 -32.76 -9.07
C MET A 1 17.69 -31.49 -8.75
N VAL A 2 17.14 -30.34 -9.11
CA VAL A 2 17.74 -29.03 -8.79
C VAL A 2 17.08 -28.56 -7.50
N VAL A 3 17.84 -28.40 -6.42
CA VAL A 3 17.34 -27.83 -5.17
C VAL A 3 17.67 -26.34 -5.22
N ILE A 4 16.65 -25.49 -5.37
CA ILE A 4 16.80 -24.03 -5.23
C ILE A 4 16.75 -23.72 -3.74
N PRO A 5 17.76 -23.07 -3.16
CA PRO A 5 17.74 -22.68 -1.76
C PRO A 5 16.55 -21.76 -1.47
N LEU A 6 15.84 -21.99 -0.35
CA LEU A 6 14.72 -21.12 0.09
C LEU A 6 15.09 -19.64 0.18
N GLN A 7 16.36 -19.36 0.52
CA GLN A 7 16.88 -18.00 0.58
C GLN A 7 16.77 -17.27 -0.76
N ASN A 8 17.15 -17.92 -1.87
CA ASN A 8 17.08 -17.31 -3.21
C ASN A 8 15.62 -16.97 -3.61
N ILE A 9 14.67 -17.80 -3.20
CA ILE A 9 13.23 -17.55 -3.46
C ILE A 9 12.75 -16.35 -2.64
N MET A 10 13.17 -16.23 -1.38
CA MET A 10 12.80 -15.09 -0.53
C MET A 10 13.40 -13.78 -1.06
N ASP A 11 14.66 -13.82 -1.51
CA ASP A 11 15.34 -12.66 -2.09
C ASP A 11 14.64 -12.20 -3.38
N ASP A 12 14.18 -13.12 -4.23
CA ASP A 12 13.40 -12.82 -5.43
C ASP A 12 12.04 -12.18 -5.10
N ILE A 13 11.36 -12.66 -4.07
CA ILE A 13 10.08 -12.10 -3.62
C ILE A 13 10.23 -10.67 -3.12
N GLU A 14 11.21 -10.41 -2.27
CA GLU A 14 11.46 -9.07 -1.74
C GLU A 14 11.90 -8.10 -2.85
N ARG A 15 12.67 -8.58 -3.83
CA ARG A 15 13.02 -7.81 -5.03
C ARG A 15 11.78 -7.43 -5.84
N LEU A 16 10.87 -8.36 -6.11
CA LEU A 16 9.63 -8.10 -6.85
C LEU A 16 8.72 -7.09 -6.11
N LYS A 17 8.60 -7.21 -4.79
CA LYS A 17 7.86 -6.23 -3.99
C LYS A 17 8.49 -4.84 -4.06
N SER A 18 9.82 -4.77 -3.99
CA SER A 18 10.55 -3.53 -4.09
C SER A 18 10.35 -2.87 -5.46
N GLU A 19 10.48 -3.63 -6.54
CA GLU A 19 10.26 -3.15 -7.91
C GLU A 19 8.83 -2.61 -8.09
N ALA A 20 7.81 -3.37 -7.65
CA ALA A 20 6.42 -2.95 -7.73
C ALA A 20 6.13 -1.69 -6.89
N GLY A 21 6.64 -1.65 -5.65
CA GLY A 21 6.44 -0.52 -4.75
C GLY A 21 7.11 0.76 -5.25
N ILE A 22 8.30 0.67 -5.83
CA ILE A 22 9.02 1.81 -6.41
C ILE A 22 8.32 2.29 -7.68
N ALA A 23 7.92 1.38 -8.58
CA ALA A 23 7.21 1.72 -9.82
C ALA A 23 5.91 2.49 -9.57
N ALA A 24 5.20 2.21 -8.47
CA ALA A 24 4.01 2.96 -8.10
C ALA A 24 4.28 4.46 -7.85
N CYS A 25 5.50 4.82 -7.48
CA CYS A 25 5.87 6.22 -7.28
C CYS A 25 5.91 7.04 -8.58
N ASP A 26 5.88 6.41 -9.75
CA ASP A 26 5.83 7.11 -11.04
C ASP A 26 4.49 7.81 -11.29
N PHE A 27 3.47 7.46 -10.53
CA PHE A 27 2.16 8.14 -10.54
C PHE A 27 2.11 9.37 -9.63
N ILE A 28 3.13 9.61 -8.80
CA ILE A 28 3.17 10.73 -7.85
C ILE A 28 3.67 11.99 -8.56
N ARG A 29 3.05 13.12 -8.24
CA ARG A 29 3.42 14.46 -8.73
C ARG A 29 3.53 15.42 -7.54
N ASP A 30 4.30 16.47 -7.72
CA ASP A 30 4.41 17.55 -6.74
C ASP A 30 3.05 18.13 -6.34
N GLY A 31 2.90 18.45 -5.05
CA GLY A 31 1.70 19.00 -4.48
C GLY A 31 0.59 18.00 -4.18
N MET A 32 0.75 16.72 -4.54
CA MET A 32 -0.26 15.70 -4.28
C MET A 32 -0.45 15.42 -2.78
N LYS A 33 -1.69 15.14 -2.42
CA LYS A 33 -2.10 14.55 -1.14
C LYS A 33 -2.28 13.06 -1.33
N LEU A 34 -1.47 12.27 -0.63
CA LEU A 34 -1.38 10.82 -0.84
C LEU A 34 -2.06 10.04 0.28
N GLY A 35 -2.81 9.00 -0.09
CA GLY A 35 -3.14 7.91 0.83
C GLY A 35 -1.98 6.91 0.85
N LEU A 36 -1.44 6.66 2.03
CA LEU A 36 -0.35 5.73 2.24
C LEU A 36 -0.90 4.42 2.80
N GLY A 37 -0.99 3.41 1.95
CA GLY A 37 -1.52 2.10 2.27
C GLY A 37 -0.68 1.30 3.27
N THR A 38 -1.10 0.06 3.51
CA THR A 38 -0.47 -0.84 4.47
C THR A 38 -0.04 -2.13 3.78
N GLY A 39 1.11 -2.65 4.16
CA GLY A 39 1.58 -3.95 3.68
C GLY A 39 3.04 -3.99 3.26
N SER A 40 3.54 -5.21 3.05
CA SER A 40 4.96 -5.45 2.79
C SER A 40 5.46 -4.88 1.46
N THR A 41 4.59 -4.76 0.45
CA THR A 41 4.90 -4.14 -0.84
C THR A 41 4.82 -2.62 -0.77
N VAL A 42 3.78 -2.09 -0.14
CA VAL A 42 3.59 -0.63 0.06
C VAL A 42 4.72 0.00 0.88
N ARG A 43 5.32 -0.76 1.78
CA ARG A 43 6.49 -0.32 2.54
C ARG A 43 7.59 0.26 1.62
N TYR A 44 7.85 -0.37 0.48
CA TYR A 44 8.84 0.11 -0.49
C TYR A 44 8.42 1.41 -1.16
N THR A 45 7.11 1.58 -1.42
CA THR A 45 6.56 2.86 -1.89
C THR A 45 6.81 3.99 -0.89
N VAL A 46 6.52 3.75 0.40
CA VAL A 46 6.73 4.75 1.46
C VAL A 46 8.21 5.13 1.58
N ILE A 47 9.11 4.15 1.53
CA ILE A 47 10.56 4.40 1.56
C ILE A 47 11.00 5.22 0.34
N GLU A 48 10.53 4.89 -0.85
CA GLU A 48 10.87 5.61 -2.08
C GLU A 48 10.33 7.04 -2.11
N ILE A 49 9.12 7.28 -1.59
CA ILE A 49 8.59 8.64 -1.42
C ILE A 49 9.52 9.45 -0.51
N GLY A 50 9.93 8.90 0.63
CA GLY A 50 10.86 9.56 1.54
C GLY A 50 12.20 9.88 0.88
N ARG A 51 12.76 8.96 0.08
CA ARG A 51 13.97 9.21 -0.71
C ARG A 51 13.76 10.35 -1.71
N ARG A 52 12.66 10.36 -2.46
CA ARG A 52 12.36 11.42 -3.44
C ARG A 52 12.16 12.79 -2.77
N ILE A 53 11.58 12.83 -1.56
CA ILE A 53 11.48 14.07 -0.78
C ILE A 53 12.87 14.58 -0.43
N SER A 54 13.76 13.73 0.10
CA SER A 54 15.07 14.14 0.60
C SER A 54 16.08 14.42 -0.51
N GLU A 55 16.05 13.68 -1.61
CA GLU A 55 17.07 13.74 -2.67
C GLU A 55 16.63 14.50 -3.91
N GLU A 56 15.32 14.52 -4.21
CA GLU A 56 14.76 15.13 -5.44
C GLU A 56 13.90 16.35 -5.15
N GLY A 57 13.62 16.66 -3.87
CA GLY A 57 12.80 17.80 -3.47
C GLY A 57 11.31 17.61 -3.74
N LEU A 58 10.82 16.37 -3.85
CA LEU A 58 9.40 16.06 -4.01
C LEU A 58 8.59 16.68 -2.87
N SER A 59 7.55 17.42 -3.18
CA SER A 59 6.66 18.06 -2.22
C SER A 59 5.30 17.37 -2.19
N VAL A 60 5.05 16.56 -1.17
CA VAL A 60 3.78 15.84 -0.97
C VAL A 60 3.44 15.77 0.52
N VAL A 61 2.18 15.45 0.82
CA VAL A 61 1.74 15.12 2.18
C VAL A 61 1.01 13.79 2.17
N GLY A 62 1.03 13.04 3.29
CA GLY A 62 0.49 11.70 3.38
C GLY A 62 -0.58 11.54 4.46
N VAL A 63 -1.54 10.64 4.20
CA VAL A 63 -2.52 10.13 5.16
C VAL A 63 -2.30 8.61 5.28
N PRO A 64 -1.77 8.11 6.39
CA PRO A 64 -1.47 6.68 6.56
C PRO A 64 -2.72 5.88 6.92
N THR A 65 -2.80 4.64 6.42
CA THR A 65 -3.90 3.71 6.70
C THR A 65 -3.68 2.83 7.93
N SER A 66 -2.48 2.88 8.54
CA SER A 66 -2.15 2.13 9.77
C SER A 66 -1.09 2.87 10.59
N GLU A 67 -0.97 2.47 11.86
CA GLU A 67 0.10 2.99 12.74
C GLU A 67 1.49 2.60 12.22
N ALA A 68 1.66 1.38 11.74
CA ALA A 68 2.93 0.93 11.16
C ALA A 68 3.34 1.76 9.94
N THR A 69 2.38 2.14 9.09
CA THR A 69 2.63 3.04 7.95
C THR A 69 2.94 4.45 8.42
N ARG A 70 2.26 4.94 9.46
CA ARG A 70 2.53 6.25 10.05
C ARG A 70 3.96 6.34 10.57
N GLU A 71 4.37 5.40 11.41
CA GLU A 71 5.72 5.35 11.97
C GLU A 71 6.80 5.29 10.88
N LEU A 72 6.58 4.49 9.83
CA LEU A 72 7.50 4.42 8.70
C LEU A 72 7.57 5.75 7.95
N ALA A 73 6.42 6.37 7.65
CA ALA A 73 6.36 7.65 6.94
C ALA A 73 7.06 8.77 7.71
N GLU A 74 6.84 8.86 9.03
CA GLU A 74 7.55 9.79 9.91
C GLU A 74 9.07 9.55 9.87
N LYS A 75 9.49 8.29 9.96
CA LYS A 75 10.90 7.90 9.94
C LYS A 75 11.61 8.29 8.64
N VAL A 76 10.92 8.24 7.51
CA VAL A 76 11.51 8.60 6.20
C VAL A 76 11.25 10.06 5.80
N GLY A 77 10.63 10.87 6.69
CA GLY A 77 10.47 12.30 6.52
C GLY A 77 9.29 12.71 5.63
N ILE A 78 8.25 11.87 5.48
CA ILE A 78 7.02 12.27 4.78
C ILE A 78 6.17 13.13 5.73
N PRO A 79 5.81 14.38 5.37
CA PRO A 79 4.87 15.17 6.15
C PRO A 79 3.49 14.50 6.18
N LEU A 80 2.92 14.33 7.37
CA LEU A 80 1.62 13.70 7.57
C LEU A 80 0.55 14.72 7.93
N ILE A 81 -0.66 14.47 7.42
CA ILE A 81 -1.87 15.21 7.76
C ILE A 81 -3.00 14.25 8.10
N SER A 82 -4.01 14.70 8.81
CA SER A 82 -5.22 13.92 9.00
C SER A 82 -6.07 13.90 7.73
N LEU A 83 -6.93 12.88 7.59
CA LEU A 83 -7.85 12.82 6.47
C LEU A 83 -8.82 14.01 6.44
N ALA A 84 -9.24 14.49 7.62
CA ALA A 84 -10.11 15.65 7.75
C ALA A 84 -9.44 16.93 7.22
N GLU A 85 -8.16 17.14 7.53
CA GLU A 85 -7.39 18.30 7.05
C GLU A 85 -7.10 18.21 5.54
N SER A 86 -7.07 17.01 4.99
CA SER A 86 -6.75 16.83 3.57
C SER A 86 -7.81 17.40 2.63
N GLY A 87 -9.09 17.39 3.04
CA GLY A 87 -10.21 17.75 2.18
C GLY A 87 -10.37 16.84 0.94
N GLY A 88 -9.78 15.65 0.98
CA GLY A 88 -9.70 14.68 -0.11
C GLY A 88 -8.27 14.44 -0.58
N LEU A 89 -8.04 13.28 -1.17
CA LEU A 89 -6.73 12.82 -1.61
C LEU A 89 -6.67 12.72 -3.14
N ASP A 90 -5.49 12.94 -3.70
CA ASP A 90 -5.29 12.84 -5.15
C ASP A 90 -5.05 11.40 -5.57
N LEU A 91 -4.29 10.64 -4.78
CA LEU A 91 -3.91 9.27 -5.07
C LEU A 91 -3.76 8.49 -3.77
N VAL A 92 -4.31 7.28 -3.72
CA VAL A 92 -3.92 6.28 -2.72
C VAL A 92 -3.08 5.19 -3.39
N ILE A 93 -2.00 4.78 -2.73
CA ILE A 93 -1.20 3.62 -3.14
C ILE A 93 -1.32 2.58 -2.04
N ASP A 94 -1.89 1.42 -2.37
CA ASP A 94 -2.15 0.38 -1.38
C ASP A 94 -1.94 -1.03 -1.96
N GLY A 95 -1.81 -2.03 -1.09
CA GLY A 95 -1.68 -3.43 -1.47
C GLY A 95 -3.01 -4.14 -1.65
N ALA A 96 -2.94 -5.41 -2.06
CA ALA A 96 -4.06 -6.34 -2.06
C ALA A 96 -3.60 -7.72 -1.57
N ASP A 97 -4.53 -8.48 -1.02
CA ASP A 97 -4.32 -9.90 -0.68
C ASP A 97 -4.52 -10.79 -1.91
N GLU A 98 -5.52 -10.42 -2.74
CA GLU A 98 -5.74 -10.98 -4.08
C GLU A 98 -6.23 -9.90 -5.03
N PHE A 99 -6.01 -10.11 -6.33
CA PHE A 99 -6.64 -9.35 -7.41
C PHE A 99 -6.94 -10.24 -8.62
N ASP A 100 -8.05 -9.96 -9.30
CA ASP A 100 -8.44 -10.67 -10.52
C ASP A 100 -8.23 -9.81 -11.79
N ASN A 101 -8.53 -10.40 -12.95
CA ASN A 101 -8.38 -9.73 -14.25
C ASN A 101 -9.40 -8.59 -14.46
N ASN A 102 -10.41 -8.45 -13.61
CA ASN A 102 -11.39 -7.37 -13.62
C ASN A 102 -11.02 -6.25 -12.64
N PHE A 103 -9.84 -6.33 -12.00
CA PHE A 103 -9.39 -5.43 -10.94
C PHE A 103 -10.25 -5.45 -9.69
N SER A 104 -10.97 -6.57 -9.44
CA SER A 104 -11.59 -6.80 -8.14
C SER A 104 -10.55 -7.27 -7.15
N LEU A 105 -10.68 -6.87 -5.88
CA LEU A 105 -9.66 -7.06 -4.86
C LEU A 105 -10.22 -7.78 -3.62
N ILE A 106 -9.43 -8.66 -3.04
CA ILE A 106 -9.54 -9.00 -1.61
C ILE A 106 -8.46 -8.23 -0.87
N LYS A 107 -8.86 -7.55 0.21
CA LYS A 107 -8.01 -6.77 1.10
C LYS A 107 -8.35 -7.06 2.56
N GLY A 108 -7.47 -6.64 3.45
CA GLY A 108 -7.73 -6.71 4.89
C GLY A 108 -6.92 -7.74 5.66
N GLY A 109 -6.14 -8.58 5.00
CA GLY A 109 -5.27 -9.58 5.65
C GLY A 109 -4.28 -8.98 6.66
N GLY A 110 -3.93 -7.71 6.50
CA GLY A 110 -3.09 -6.95 7.42
C GLY A 110 -3.83 -6.29 8.60
N GLY A 111 -5.17 -6.47 8.74
CA GLY A 111 -5.97 -5.89 9.83
C GLY A 111 -6.17 -4.37 9.76
N ALA A 112 -5.99 -3.74 8.59
CA ALA A 112 -6.12 -2.29 8.41
C ALA A 112 -7.29 -1.87 7.49
N LEU A 113 -8.14 -2.82 7.08
CA LEU A 113 -9.12 -2.64 5.99
C LEU A 113 -10.06 -1.46 6.20
N THR A 114 -10.57 -1.23 7.40
CA THR A 114 -11.47 -0.10 7.66
C THR A 114 -10.82 1.23 7.32
N ARG A 115 -9.59 1.46 7.79
CA ARG A 115 -8.84 2.68 7.47
C ARG A 115 -8.46 2.74 5.99
N GLU A 116 -8.01 1.63 5.41
CA GLU A 116 -7.68 1.51 3.98
C GLU A 116 -8.90 1.90 3.12
N LYS A 117 -10.08 1.36 3.42
CA LYS A 117 -11.31 1.66 2.70
C LYS A 117 -11.72 3.13 2.79
N ILE A 118 -11.65 3.72 3.97
CA ILE A 118 -11.99 5.14 4.19
C ILE A 118 -11.03 6.03 3.38
N VAL A 119 -9.72 5.76 3.42
CA VAL A 119 -8.71 6.53 2.68
C VAL A 119 -8.89 6.35 1.17
N ALA A 120 -9.14 5.11 0.70
CA ALA A 120 -9.39 4.84 -0.71
C ALA A 120 -10.63 5.58 -1.23
N GLN A 121 -11.74 5.57 -0.49
CA GLN A 121 -12.97 6.29 -0.86
C GLN A 121 -12.81 7.81 -0.87
N SER A 122 -11.83 8.32 -0.13
CA SER A 122 -11.51 9.76 -0.09
C SER A 122 -10.50 10.19 -1.16
N SER A 123 -10.04 9.25 -1.99
CA SER A 123 -9.02 9.45 -3.02
C SER A 123 -9.65 9.51 -4.42
N LYS A 124 -9.12 10.38 -5.30
CA LYS A 124 -9.56 10.49 -6.70
C LYS A 124 -9.19 9.27 -7.53
N SER A 125 -8.06 8.64 -7.20
CA SER A 125 -7.55 7.46 -7.88
C SER A 125 -6.80 6.55 -6.92
N MET A 126 -6.67 5.27 -7.31
CA MET A 126 -5.96 4.26 -6.55
C MET A 126 -4.97 3.52 -7.45
N VAL A 127 -3.75 3.32 -6.95
CA VAL A 127 -2.77 2.39 -7.50
C VAL A 127 -2.66 1.22 -6.55
N VAL A 128 -2.84 0.01 -7.07
CA VAL A 128 -2.66 -1.23 -6.32
C VAL A 128 -1.28 -1.80 -6.61
N VAL A 129 -0.52 -2.06 -5.55
CA VAL A 129 0.80 -2.69 -5.64
C VAL A 129 0.73 -4.11 -5.09
N ALA A 130 0.98 -5.07 -5.96
CA ALA A 130 0.98 -6.48 -5.60
C ALA A 130 1.99 -7.25 -6.46
N ASP A 131 2.55 -8.32 -5.93
CA ASP A 131 3.33 -9.26 -6.73
C ASP A 131 2.43 -10.27 -7.44
N SER A 132 2.96 -10.94 -8.46
CA SER A 132 2.20 -11.85 -9.33
C SER A 132 1.52 -13.02 -8.62
N ARG A 133 1.94 -13.37 -7.41
CA ARG A 133 1.32 -14.44 -6.61
C ARG A 133 -0.04 -14.05 -6.04
N LYS A 134 -0.36 -12.74 -6.09
CA LYS A 134 -1.65 -12.20 -5.65
C LYS A 134 -2.69 -12.17 -6.75
N GLN A 135 -2.27 -12.48 -7.99
CA GLN A 135 -3.19 -12.58 -9.12
C GLN A 135 -3.87 -13.94 -9.11
N VAL A 136 -5.19 -13.92 -9.19
CA VAL A 136 -6.04 -15.10 -9.25
C VAL A 136 -7.06 -14.98 -10.39
N ASP A 137 -7.54 -16.10 -10.91
CA ASP A 137 -8.61 -16.09 -11.91
C ASP A 137 -9.97 -15.78 -11.26
N ILE A 138 -10.18 -16.29 -10.05
CA ILE A 138 -11.39 -16.09 -9.25
C ILE A 138 -10.96 -15.78 -7.81
N LEU A 139 -11.47 -14.68 -7.25
CA LEU A 139 -11.18 -14.31 -5.87
C LEU A 139 -11.67 -15.36 -4.88
N GLY A 140 -10.92 -15.59 -3.81
CA GLY A 140 -11.29 -16.45 -2.69
C GLY A 140 -10.34 -17.61 -2.42
N GLU A 141 -9.14 -17.63 -2.98
CA GLU A 141 -8.05 -18.49 -2.48
C GLU A 141 -7.56 -18.01 -1.13
N PHE A 142 -7.51 -16.68 -0.96
CA PHE A 142 -7.30 -16.04 0.33
C PHE A 142 -8.66 -15.84 1.02
N ASP A 143 -8.76 -16.26 2.28
CA ASP A 143 -9.98 -16.11 3.07
C ASP A 143 -10.39 -14.63 3.17
N LEU A 144 -11.69 -14.34 3.00
CA LEU A 144 -12.20 -12.97 3.09
C LEU A 144 -12.06 -12.42 4.51
N PRO A 145 -11.22 -11.41 4.75
CA PRO A 145 -11.12 -10.77 6.06
C PRO A 145 -12.37 -9.98 6.38
N VAL A 146 -12.93 -10.19 7.57
CA VAL A 146 -14.09 -9.45 8.08
C VAL A 146 -13.72 -8.77 9.38
N GLU A 147 -13.71 -7.44 9.37
CA GLU A 147 -13.51 -6.65 10.60
C GLU A 147 -14.84 -6.50 11.34
N ILE A 148 -14.83 -6.87 12.62
CA ILE A 148 -16.02 -6.80 13.49
C ILE A 148 -15.73 -5.82 14.61
N LEU A 149 -16.63 -4.84 14.79
CA LEU A 149 -16.62 -3.99 15.98
C LEU A 149 -17.37 -4.72 17.10
N PRO A 150 -16.76 -4.95 18.28
CA PRO A 150 -17.42 -5.62 19.40
C PRO A 150 -18.41 -4.66 20.08
N PHE A 151 -19.63 -4.59 19.56
CA PHE A 151 -20.68 -3.75 20.07
C PHE A 151 -22.01 -4.51 20.10
N GLU A 152 -22.53 -4.80 21.29
CA GLU A 152 -23.84 -5.42 21.58
C GLU A 152 -24.20 -6.64 20.69
N TRP A 153 -23.52 -7.76 20.91
CA TRP A 153 -23.74 -9.05 20.21
C TRP A 153 -23.83 -10.23 21.18
#